data_f9eb706b49398065d841683438a320b5
#
_entry.id   f9eb706b49398065d841683438a320b5
#
_cell.length_a   1.000
_cell.length_b   1.000
_cell.length_c   1.000
_cell.angle_alpha   90.00
_cell.angle_beta   90.00
_cell.angle_gamma   90.00
#
_symmetry.space_group_name_H-M   'P 1'
#
loop_
_entity.id
_entity.type
_entity.pdbx_description
1 polymer ?
#
loop_
_entity_poly.entity_id
_entity_poly.type
_entity_poly.pdbx_seq_one_letter_code
_entity_poly.pdbx_strand_id
1 'polypeptide(L)'
;MEAIVVYESVWGNTAAVARAVAEGIGGGTRAFAADEVPPELLAKADLIVAGSPVFAFSLPTEKMRETILRGETDGPPPDLSHPSLRSWLDQLPAGRGLAAAFETRIWWSPRGATGTIEKKLASAGYRRLLKGEKYIVTDKAGPLREGELERARTWGQALRAAMGRAMATAA
;
A
#
# COMPACT_ATOMS: atom_id res chain seq x y z
N MET A 1 -18.94 -1.21 -7.31
CA MET A 1 -17.89 -0.84 -6.33
C MET A 1 -16.57 -1.34 -6.87
N GLU A 2 -15.75 -0.40 -7.33
CA GLU A 2 -14.43 -0.67 -7.88
C GLU A 2 -13.36 -0.33 -6.84
N ALA A 3 -12.50 -1.28 -6.52
CA ALA A 3 -11.37 -1.06 -5.62
C ALA A 3 -10.07 -1.48 -6.28
N ILE A 4 -9.01 -0.74 -6.01
CA ILE A 4 -7.65 -1.07 -6.46
C ILE A 4 -6.69 -1.01 -5.28
N VAL A 5 -5.68 -1.86 -5.32
CA VAL A 5 -4.57 -1.85 -4.36
C VAL A 5 -3.30 -1.48 -5.11
N VAL A 6 -2.62 -0.42 -4.69
CA VAL A 6 -1.40 0.07 -5.34
C VAL A 6 -0.24 -0.06 -4.36
N TYR A 7 0.89 -0.58 -4.82
CA TYR A 7 2.01 -0.83 -3.93
C TYR A 7 3.37 -0.50 -4.53
N GLU A 8 4.32 -0.20 -3.67
CA GLU A 8 5.75 -0.33 -3.89
C GLU A 8 6.25 -1.56 -3.14
N SER A 9 7.09 -2.38 -3.77
CA SER A 9 7.67 -3.56 -3.12
C SER A 9 9.10 -3.77 -3.61
N VAL A 10 10.05 -3.92 -2.66
CA VAL A 10 11.48 -4.06 -2.97
C VAL A 10 11.93 -5.52 -2.90
N TRP A 11 11.37 -6.30 -1.98
CA TRP A 11 11.70 -7.73 -1.79
C TRP A 11 10.46 -8.64 -1.83
N GLY A 12 9.36 -8.16 -2.41
CA GLY A 12 8.14 -8.95 -2.60
C GLY A 12 7.19 -8.99 -1.39
N ASN A 13 7.60 -8.57 -0.20
CA ASN A 13 6.75 -8.65 0.99
C ASN A 13 5.52 -7.74 0.90
N THR A 14 5.72 -6.48 0.52
CA THR A 14 4.61 -5.52 0.35
C THR A 14 3.67 -5.95 -0.77
N ALA A 15 4.20 -6.50 -1.87
CA ALA A 15 3.41 -7.06 -2.95
C ALA A 15 2.55 -8.25 -2.50
N ALA A 16 3.09 -9.13 -1.64
CA ALA A 16 2.34 -10.24 -1.08
C ALA A 16 1.17 -9.76 -0.19
N VAL A 17 1.43 -8.76 0.66
CA VAL A 17 0.37 -8.11 1.47
C VAL A 17 -0.67 -7.45 0.57
N ALA A 18 -0.25 -6.71 -0.46
CA ALA A 18 -1.17 -6.05 -1.39
C ALA A 18 -2.12 -7.03 -2.06
N ARG A 19 -1.61 -8.18 -2.52
CA ARG A 19 -2.42 -9.26 -3.11
C ARG A 19 -3.40 -9.85 -2.09
N ALA A 20 -2.96 -10.12 -0.86
CA ALA A 20 -3.81 -10.64 0.20
C ALA A 20 -4.93 -9.65 0.59
N VAL A 21 -4.64 -8.34 0.62
CA VAL A 21 -5.66 -7.29 0.83
C VAL A 21 -6.67 -7.30 -0.32
N ALA A 22 -6.20 -7.37 -1.57
CA ALA A 22 -7.07 -7.42 -2.75
C ALA A 22 -7.98 -8.65 -2.75
N GLU A 23 -7.43 -9.83 -2.38
CA GLU A 23 -8.22 -11.06 -2.18
C GLU A 23 -9.32 -10.85 -1.11
N GLY A 24 -8.99 -10.22 0.01
CA GLY A 24 -9.93 -9.94 1.09
C GLY A 24 -11.03 -8.97 0.68
N ILE A 25 -10.73 -7.93 -0.07
CA ILE A 25 -11.74 -7.03 -0.65
C ILE A 25 -12.62 -7.80 -1.64
N GLY A 26 -12.05 -8.68 -2.46
CA GLY A 26 -12.78 -9.47 -3.45
C GLY A 26 -13.40 -8.62 -4.56
N GLY A 27 -14.43 -9.14 -5.24
CA GLY A 27 -15.17 -8.38 -6.25
C GLY A 27 -14.34 -7.99 -7.48
N GLY A 28 -13.28 -8.75 -7.81
CA GLY A 28 -12.38 -8.44 -8.93
C GLY A 28 -11.29 -7.41 -8.60
N THR A 29 -11.17 -7.02 -7.34
CA THR A 29 -10.08 -6.13 -6.88
C THR A 29 -8.72 -6.71 -7.21
N ARG A 30 -7.82 -5.89 -7.78
CA ARG A 30 -6.46 -6.28 -8.15
C ARG A 30 -5.43 -5.41 -7.46
N ALA A 31 -4.24 -5.98 -7.26
CA ALA A 31 -3.07 -5.28 -6.77
C ALA A 31 -2.12 -4.97 -7.93
N PHE A 32 -1.60 -3.75 -7.98
CA PHE A 32 -0.72 -3.23 -9.03
C PHE A 32 0.54 -2.61 -8.42
N ALA A 33 1.67 -2.80 -9.05
CA ALA A 33 2.80 -1.92 -8.79
C ALA A 33 2.45 -0.48 -9.23
N ALA A 34 3.14 0.51 -8.68
CA ALA A 34 2.74 1.92 -8.81
C ALA A 34 2.60 2.43 -10.26
N ASP A 35 3.41 1.90 -11.19
CA ASP A 35 3.35 2.27 -12.63
C ASP A 35 2.46 1.37 -13.49
N GLU A 36 1.91 0.30 -12.91
CA GLU A 36 1.08 -0.67 -13.63
C GLU A 36 -0.43 -0.37 -13.51
N VAL A 37 -0.80 0.68 -12.79
CA VAL A 37 -2.21 1.03 -12.58
C VAL A 37 -2.83 1.55 -13.88
N PRO A 38 -3.81 0.84 -14.48
CA PRO A 38 -4.49 1.34 -15.66
C PRO A 38 -5.25 2.63 -15.35
N PRO A 39 -5.05 3.71 -16.14
CA PRO A 39 -5.70 5.00 -15.88
C PRO A 39 -7.23 4.92 -15.79
N GLU A 40 -7.85 4.05 -16.59
CA GLU A 40 -9.29 3.83 -16.60
C GLU A 40 -9.81 3.15 -15.32
N LEU A 41 -9.00 2.30 -14.67
CA LEU A 41 -9.35 1.72 -13.37
C LEU A 41 -9.17 2.74 -12.26
N LEU A 42 -8.09 3.53 -12.31
CA LEU A 42 -7.86 4.61 -11.35
C LEU A 42 -9.00 5.62 -11.36
N ALA A 43 -9.45 6.02 -12.56
CA ALA A 43 -10.54 6.99 -12.72
C ALA A 43 -11.91 6.49 -12.20
N LYS A 44 -12.11 5.16 -12.15
CA LYS A 44 -13.36 4.52 -11.69
C LYS A 44 -13.29 4.04 -10.24
N ALA A 45 -12.12 4.11 -9.60
CA ALA A 45 -11.93 3.54 -8.28
C ALA A 45 -12.74 4.30 -7.21
N ASP A 46 -13.65 3.57 -6.56
CA ASP A 46 -14.36 4.03 -5.37
C ASP A 46 -13.45 3.97 -4.13
N LEU A 47 -12.47 3.04 -4.13
CA LEU A 47 -11.48 2.85 -3.08
C LEU A 47 -10.08 2.64 -3.65
N ILE A 48 -9.14 3.45 -3.19
CA ILE A 48 -7.71 3.25 -3.41
C ILE A 48 -7.06 2.78 -2.10
N VAL A 49 -6.43 1.62 -2.11
CA VAL A 49 -5.58 1.15 -1.02
C VAL A 49 -4.13 1.29 -1.45
N ALA A 50 -3.32 2.03 -0.72
CA ALA A 50 -1.92 2.27 -1.07
C ALA A 50 -0.97 1.69 -0.01
N GLY A 51 0.06 0.98 -0.43
CA GLY A 51 1.00 0.31 0.46
C GLY A 51 2.47 0.42 0.06
N SER A 52 3.34 0.53 1.06
CA SER A 52 4.79 0.71 0.88
C SER A 52 5.58 0.01 1.98
N PRO A 53 6.82 -0.44 1.70
CA PRO A 53 7.76 -0.75 2.77
C PRO A 53 8.15 0.52 3.53
N VAL A 54 8.62 0.35 4.75
CA VAL A 54 9.18 1.44 5.56
C VAL A 54 10.70 1.42 5.45
N PHE A 55 11.29 2.53 5.00
CA PHE A 55 12.73 2.74 5.01
C PHE A 55 13.06 3.97 5.86
N ALA A 56 14.12 3.86 6.66
CA ALA A 56 14.54 4.92 7.59
C ALA A 56 13.31 5.53 8.31
N PHE A 57 12.42 4.67 8.79
CA PHE A 57 11.20 5.00 9.54
C PHE A 57 10.17 5.87 8.81
N SER A 58 10.17 5.86 7.48
CA SER A 58 9.26 6.66 6.66
C SER A 58 8.89 6.00 5.33
N LEU A 59 8.00 6.66 4.59
CA LEU A 59 7.74 6.35 3.18
C LEU A 59 9.01 6.63 2.36
N PRO A 60 9.52 5.66 1.58
CA PRO A 60 10.75 5.79 0.82
C PRO A 60 10.79 7.03 -0.08
N THR A 61 11.97 7.66 -0.15
CA THR A 61 12.32 8.68 -1.15
C THR A 61 13.20 8.04 -2.23
N GLU A 62 13.32 8.65 -3.40
CA GLU A 62 14.21 8.15 -4.45
C GLU A 62 15.66 8.04 -3.96
N LYS A 63 16.13 9.01 -3.18
CA LYS A 63 17.47 8.96 -2.57
C LYS A 63 17.66 7.78 -1.63
N MET A 64 16.66 7.42 -0.84
CA MET A 64 16.71 6.23 0.03
C MET A 64 16.77 4.95 -0.81
N ARG A 65 16.02 4.89 -1.91
CA ARG A 65 16.03 3.77 -2.85
C ARG A 65 17.40 3.59 -3.51
N GLU A 66 18.03 4.67 -3.96
CA GLU A 66 19.40 4.65 -4.50
C GLU A 66 20.42 4.13 -3.46
N THR A 67 20.24 4.48 -2.19
CA THR A 67 21.12 4.00 -1.11
C THR A 67 20.98 2.48 -0.92
N ILE A 68 19.78 1.93 -1.10
CA ILE A 68 19.55 0.47 -1.03
C ILE A 68 20.31 -0.25 -2.15
N LEU A 69 20.32 0.31 -3.38
CA LEU A 69 21.08 -0.26 -4.51
C LEU A 69 22.59 -0.31 -4.27
N ARG A 70 23.12 0.65 -3.50
CA ARG A 70 24.57 0.75 -3.20
C ARG A 70 24.97 -0.04 -1.96
N GLY A 71 24.01 -0.48 -1.16
CA GLY A 71 24.28 -1.22 0.06
C GLY A 71 24.55 -2.69 -0.23
N GLU A 72 25.57 -3.26 0.43
CA GLU A 72 25.73 -4.71 0.53
C GLU A 72 24.60 -5.21 1.44
N THR A 73 23.69 -5.99 0.88
CA THR A 73 22.64 -6.66 1.64
C THR A 73 22.91 -8.14 1.67
N ASP A 74 23.00 -8.71 2.87
CA ASP A 74 22.99 -10.16 3.08
C ASP A 74 21.59 -10.71 2.78
N GLY A 75 21.20 -10.73 1.50
CA GLY A 75 19.87 -11.17 1.11
C GLY A 75 19.64 -11.12 -0.40
N PRO A 76 18.42 -11.43 -0.86
CA PRO A 76 18.11 -11.34 -2.28
C PRO A 76 18.27 -9.90 -2.77
N PRO A 77 18.65 -9.69 -4.03
CA PRO A 77 18.80 -8.35 -4.59
C PRO A 77 17.49 -7.58 -4.53
N PRO A 78 17.52 -6.26 -4.24
CA PRO A 78 16.32 -5.44 -4.23
C PRO A 78 15.77 -5.24 -5.64
N ASP A 79 14.47 -5.35 -5.81
CA ASP A 79 13.78 -4.97 -7.05
C ASP A 79 13.33 -3.51 -6.96
N LEU A 80 13.96 -2.65 -7.73
CA LEU A 80 13.64 -1.22 -7.85
C LEU A 80 13.23 -0.85 -9.28
N SER A 81 12.77 -1.83 -10.08
CA SER A 81 12.33 -1.64 -11.46
C SER A 81 11.09 -0.74 -11.57
N HIS A 82 10.24 -0.74 -10.55
CA HIS A 82 9.07 0.14 -10.46
C HIS A 82 9.39 1.45 -9.73
N PRO A 83 8.70 2.57 -10.02
CA PRO A 83 8.85 3.82 -9.31
C PRO A 83 8.43 3.69 -7.83
N SER A 84 8.84 4.65 -7.01
CA SER A 84 8.39 4.69 -5.63
C SER A 84 6.89 4.99 -5.53
N LEU A 85 6.25 4.46 -4.49
CA LEU A 85 4.87 4.82 -4.18
C LEU A 85 4.74 6.34 -3.92
N ARG A 86 5.78 6.96 -3.36
CA ARG A 86 5.82 8.41 -3.14
C ARG A 86 5.65 9.17 -4.46
N SER A 87 6.43 8.83 -5.48
CA SER A 87 6.34 9.48 -6.80
C SER A 87 4.98 9.28 -7.45
N TRP A 88 4.40 8.10 -7.31
CA TRP A 88 3.05 7.84 -7.81
C TRP A 88 1.99 8.68 -7.08
N LEU A 89 2.07 8.77 -5.75
CA LEU A 89 1.16 9.59 -4.94
C LEU A 89 1.28 11.09 -5.23
N ASP A 90 2.50 11.56 -5.59
CA ASP A 90 2.73 12.96 -5.98
C ASP A 90 2.10 13.32 -7.33
N GLN A 91 1.87 12.32 -8.17
CA GLN A 91 1.24 12.47 -9.50
C GLN A 91 -0.23 12.03 -9.51
N LEU A 92 -0.77 11.59 -8.36
CA LEU A 92 -2.14 11.11 -8.27
C LEU A 92 -3.12 12.24 -8.62
N PRO A 93 -3.99 12.04 -9.63
CA PRO A 93 -4.98 13.05 -9.98
C PRO A 93 -5.96 13.30 -8.84
N ALA A 94 -6.50 14.50 -8.78
CA ALA A 94 -7.53 14.84 -7.81
C ALA A 94 -8.75 13.90 -7.95
N GLY A 95 -9.21 13.38 -6.82
CA GLY A 95 -10.30 12.42 -6.74
C GLY A 95 -11.26 12.70 -5.60
N ARG A 96 -12.34 11.93 -5.52
CA ARG A 96 -13.36 12.04 -4.47
C ARG A 96 -13.67 10.70 -3.79
N GLY A 97 -12.92 9.66 -4.12
CA GLY A 97 -13.09 8.32 -3.60
C GLY A 97 -12.67 8.15 -2.14
N LEU A 98 -12.75 6.91 -1.71
CA LEU A 98 -12.25 6.47 -0.41
C LEU A 98 -10.79 6.04 -0.53
N ALA A 99 -10.06 6.08 0.59
CA ALA A 99 -8.68 5.65 0.64
C ALA A 99 -8.36 4.89 1.92
N ALA A 100 -7.39 3.99 1.83
CA ALA A 100 -6.76 3.35 2.97
C ALA A 100 -5.26 3.15 2.70
N ALA A 101 -4.47 3.00 3.74
CA ALA A 101 -3.03 2.83 3.64
C ALA A 101 -2.56 1.60 4.41
N PHE A 102 -1.48 0.96 3.94
CA PHE A 102 -0.78 -0.04 4.71
C PHE A 102 0.73 0.07 4.53
N GLU A 103 1.47 -0.57 5.41
CA GLU A 103 2.92 -0.63 5.34
C GLU A 103 3.45 -2.00 5.74
N THR A 104 4.64 -2.36 5.23
CA THR A 104 5.44 -3.45 5.74
C THR A 104 6.67 -2.90 6.44
N ARG A 105 6.99 -3.41 7.65
CA ARG A 105 8.11 -2.91 8.44
C ARG A 105 8.62 -3.95 9.44
N ILE A 106 9.83 -3.74 9.91
CA ILE A 106 10.37 -4.47 11.07
C ILE A 106 9.61 -4.05 12.34
N TRP A 107 9.46 -4.98 13.28
CA TRP A 107 8.59 -4.81 14.47
C TRP A 107 8.97 -3.62 15.35
N TRP A 108 10.25 -3.33 15.47
CA TRP A 108 10.79 -2.26 16.35
C TRP A 108 10.83 -0.88 15.69
N SER A 109 10.39 -0.73 14.45
CA SER A 109 10.38 0.57 13.79
C SER A 109 9.51 1.58 14.56
N PRO A 110 10.07 2.72 15.02
CA PRO A 110 9.33 3.68 15.85
C PRO A 110 8.30 4.47 15.05
N ARG A 111 8.49 4.61 13.75
CA ARG A 111 7.60 5.33 12.82
C ARG A 111 7.38 4.50 11.56
N GLY A 112 6.44 4.91 10.72
CA GLY A 112 6.06 4.21 9.50
C GLY A 112 5.71 5.14 8.35
N ALA A 113 5.20 4.53 7.28
CA ALA A 113 4.84 5.18 6.03
C ALA A 113 3.35 5.55 5.94
N THR A 114 2.47 4.84 6.65
CA THR A 114 1.00 5.00 6.53
C THR A 114 0.54 6.43 6.71
N GLY A 115 1.05 7.16 7.71
CA GLY A 115 0.66 8.55 7.96
C GLY A 115 1.02 9.50 6.80
N THR A 116 2.14 9.27 6.14
CA THR A 116 2.53 10.04 4.94
C THR A 116 1.67 9.68 3.75
N ILE A 117 1.39 8.38 3.55
CA ILE A 117 0.51 7.90 2.49
C ILE A 117 -0.90 8.50 2.65
N GLU A 118 -1.48 8.42 3.85
CA GLU A 118 -2.80 8.99 4.16
C GLU A 118 -2.86 10.49 3.88
N LYS A 119 -1.83 11.26 4.27
CA LYS A 119 -1.77 12.70 4.01
C LYS A 119 -1.74 13.02 2.51
N LYS A 120 -0.97 12.26 1.72
CA LYS A 120 -0.89 12.46 0.26
C LYS A 120 -2.20 12.11 -0.42
N LEU A 121 -2.84 11.01 -0.04
CA LEU A 121 -4.19 10.64 -0.53
C LEU A 121 -5.22 11.71 -0.18
N ALA A 122 -5.21 12.22 1.04
CA ALA A 122 -6.10 13.31 1.46
C ALA A 122 -5.85 14.61 0.69
N SER A 123 -4.58 14.96 0.41
CA SER A 123 -4.23 16.12 -0.41
C SER A 123 -4.73 16.00 -1.86
N ALA A 124 -4.84 14.78 -2.38
CA ALA A 124 -5.45 14.50 -3.67
C ALA A 124 -6.99 14.38 -3.62
N GLY A 125 -7.62 14.63 -2.46
CA GLY A 125 -9.07 14.66 -2.30
C GLY A 125 -9.72 13.35 -1.88
N TYR A 126 -8.93 12.29 -1.61
CA TYR A 126 -9.46 11.00 -1.17
C TYR A 126 -9.71 10.97 0.34
N ARG A 127 -10.86 10.47 0.74
CA ARG A 127 -11.27 10.40 2.14
C ARG A 127 -10.87 9.07 2.77
N ARG A 128 -10.20 9.13 3.92
CA ARG A 128 -9.79 7.92 4.64
C ARG A 128 -11.01 7.09 5.05
N LEU A 129 -11.00 5.80 4.68
CA LEU A 129 -12.06 4.84 5.01
C LEU A 129 -11.82 4.17 6.36
N LEU A 130 -10.65 3.59 6.56
CA LEU A 130 -10.21 2.99 7.81
C LEU A 130 -8.80 3.50 8.16
N LYS A 131 -8.40 3.31 9.41
CA LYS A 131 -7.03 3.55 9.85
C LYS A 131 -6.07 2.60 9.12
N GLY A 132 -4.89 3.11 8.76
CA GLY A 132 -3.86 2.34 8.10
C GLY A 132 -3.34 1.17 8.95
N GLU A 133 -2.97 0.08 8.28
CA GLU A 133 -2.45 -1.15 8.89
C GLU A 133 -0.96 -1.32 8.66
N LYS A 134 -0.32 -2.02 9.59
CA LYS A 134 1.10 -2.37 9.54
C LYS A 134 1.29 -3.88 9.56
N TYR A 135 2.13 -4.38 8.69
CA TYR A 135 2.49 -5.79 8.57
C TYR A 135 3.97 -5.98 8.86
N ILE A 136 4.29 -6.98 9.63
CA ILE A 136 5.63 -7.15 10.18
C ILE A 136 6.46 -8.10 9.30
N VAL A 137 7.65 -7.65 8.92
CA VAL A 137 8.71 -8.48 8.36
C VAL A 137 9.72 -8.83 9.46
N THR A 138 10.30 -10.01 9.37
CA THR A 138 11.27 -10.51 10.36
C THR A 138 12.63 -9.85 10.21
N ASP A 139 13.00 -9.45 8.98
CA ASP A 139 14.23 -8.72 8.66
C ASP A 139 13.95 -7.78 7.46
N LYS A 140 14.95 -6.98 7.04
CA LYS A 140 14.85 -5.98 5.94
C LYS A 140 14.25 -6.57 4.65
N ALA A 141 14.75 -7.73 4.22
CA ALA A 141 14.29 -8.43 3.02
C ALA A 141 13.12 -9.39 3.29
N GLY A 142 12.66 -9.50 4.51
CA GLY A 142 11.63 -10.47 4.93
C GLY A 142 12.22 -11.70 5.61
N PRO A 143 11.46 -12.78 5.70
CA PRO A 143 10.06 -12.91 5.25
C PRO A 143 9.06 -12.13 6.10
N LEU A 144 7.81 -12.10 5.64
CA LEU A 144 6.68 -11.68 6.49
C LEU A 144 6.58 -12.60 7.70
N ARG A 145 6.25 -12.04 8.85
CA ARG A 145 5.94 -12.81 10.05
C ARG A 145 4.74 -13.71 9.79
N GLU A 146 4.71 -14.88 10.41
CA GLU A 146 3.60 -15.81 10.33
C GLU A 146 2.26 -15.13 10.67
N GLY A 147 1.22 -15.45 9.90
CA GLY A 147 -0.13 -14.89 10.08
C GLY A 147 -0.36 -13.51 9.43
N GLU A 148 0.65 -12.80 8.98
CA GLU A 148 0.48 -11.44 8.44
C GLU A 148 -0.37 -11.43 7.15
N LEU A 149 -0.26 -12.44 6.28
CA LEU A 149 -1.09 -12.53 5.08
C LEU A 149 -2.57 -12.79 5.41
N GLU A 150 -2.86 -13.58 6.43
CA GLU A 150 -4.24 -13.80 6.89
C GLU A 150 -4.83 -12.53 7.51
N ARG A 151 -4.02 -11.79 8.29
CA ARG A 151 -4.42 -10.46 8.79
C ARG A 151 -4.72 -9.50 7.63
N ALA A 152 -3.93 -9.56 6.56
CA ALA A 152 -4.14 -8.73 5.38
C ALA A 152 -5.46 -9.06 4.67
N ARG A 153 -5.80 -10.35 4.50
CA ARG A 153 -7.11 -10.77 3.97
C ARG A 153 -8.26 -10.28 4.85
N THR A 154 -8.15 -10.48 6.16
CA THR A 154 -9.16 -10.03 7.13
C THR A 154 -9.36 -8.52 7.07
N TRP A 155 -8.28 -7.74 6.97
CA TRP A 155 -8.39 -6.30 6.80
C TRP A 155 -9.03 -5.91 5.45
N GLY A 156 -8.72 -6.62 4.38
CA GLY A 156 -9.39 -6.47 3.08
C GLY A 156 -10.91 -6.67 3.18
N GLN A 157 -11.36 -7.69 3.91
CA GLN A 157 -12.79 -7.93 4.19
C GLN A 157 -13.41 -6.77 4.99
N ALA A 158 -12.69 -6.24 5.98
CA ALA A 158 -13.13 -5.07 6.75
C ALA A 158 -13.27 -3.81 5.88
N LEU A 159 -12.32 -3.59 4.96
CA LEU A 159 -12.38 -2.50 3.98
C LEU A 159 -13.63 -2.63 3.09
N ARG A 160 -13.91 -3.82 2.55
CA ARG A 160 -15.12 -4.06 1.75
C ARG A 160 -16.39 -3.74 2.53
N ALA A 161 -16.50 -4.22 3.76
CA ALA A 161 -17.66 -3.97 4.62
C ALA A 161 -17.83 -2.48 4.93
N ALA A 162 -16.73 -1.77 5.24
CA ALA A 162 -16.75 -0.34 5.51
C ALA A 162 -17.13 0.49 4.27
N MET A 163 -16.62 0.11 3.09
CA MET A 163 -16.95 0.74 1.81
C MET A 163 -18.46 0.62 1.52
N GLY A 164 -19.04 -0.57 1.71
CA GLY A 164 -20.48 -0.78 1.53
C GLY A 164 -21.32 0.14 2.44
N ARG A 165 -20.93 0.28 3.71
CA ARG A 165 -21.61 1.21 4.65
C ARG A 165 -21.48 2.67 4.23
N ALA A 166 -20.27 3.08 3.83
CA ALA A 166 -20.01 4.47 3.43
C ALA A 166 -20.84 4.88 2.21
N MET A 167 -21.02 3.97 1.25
CA MET A 167 -21.80 4.22 0.03
C MET A 167 -23.30 4.21 0.32
N ALA A 168 -23.80 3.35 1.21
CA ALA A 168 -25.20 3.33 1.62
C ALA A 168 -25.63 4.60 2.36
N THR A 169 -24.69 5.27 3.05
CA THR A 169 -24.97 6.54 3.77
C THR A 169 -24.93 7.75 2.82
N ALA A 170 -24.30 7.63 1.65
CA ALA A 170 -24.18 8.71 0.68
C ALA A 170 -25.28 8.71 -0.40
N ALA A 171 -26.09 7.67 -0.45
CA ALA A 171 -27.24 7.49 -1.35
C ALA A 171 -28.53 8.00 -0.69
#